data_a11fe65606c945756a40126b1f97fdb7
#
_entry.id   a11fe65606c945756a40126b1f97fdb7
#
_cell.length_a   1.000
_cell.length_b   1.000
_cell.length_c   1.000
_cell.angle_alpha   90.00
_cell.angle_beta   90.00
_cell.angle_gamma   90.00
#
_symmetry.space_group_name_H-M   'P 1'
#
loop_
_entity.id
_entity.type
_entity.pdbx_description
1 polymer ?
#
loop_
_entity_poly.entity_id
_entity_poly.type
_entity_poly.pdbx_seq_one_letter_code
_entity_poly.pdbx_strand_id
1 'polypeptide(L)'
;MSQKKPRAYSVYLLFRFCFSLLFSMATVLSMVYHLKVVGLNSLQLVLVGTVLETACFVFEVPTGVVADLYSRRRSVLIGVFLYGVGFLMEGSLPWFGTVLLAQVVWGCGDTFITGALEAWIASEEEGKPMDKVFLRGGQLGQAASILGVILGTLLGNVNLQLPIVLAGLLCLAFGVILARIMPETRFSPALEDRKGLIKDFASLFRLNLRFVKGAPVLLALLLITFCGGLASEGFDRLSTVHFLNDTVLPDFGPLNSVTWFGFMSLLGSVLGILASEVLIARLEKQGISSRTGIVMVTSAGYIVSLILFAVGNHFWFLLAMFLLAGLTRTVRTPVITAWMNDHVEEKMRATVFSTNGQLDSFGQIIGGPIVGLVAQQISVPWGLICTALLLVPSLFLIPIAAKSGHHQSN
;
A
#
# COMPACT_ATOMS: atom_id res chain seq x y z
N MET A 1 2.88 7.21 43.00
CA MET A 1 2.29 5.99 42.43
C MET A 1 2.92 5.79 41.07
N SER A 2 3.86 4.84 40.93
CA SER A 2 4.43 4.46 39.63
C SER A 2 3.35 3.74 38.82
N GLN A 3 2.77 4.41 37.84
CA GLN A 3 1.87 3.74 36.89
C GLN A 3 2.70 2.69 36.14
N LYS A 4 2.39 1.41 36.32
CA LYS A 4 2.95 0.33 35.49
C LYS A 4 2.67 0.67 34.02
N LYS A 5 3.73 0.95 33.25
CA LYS A 5 3.59 1.13 31.80
C LYS A 5 2.87 -0.05 31.19
N PRO A 6 1.91 0.15 30.26
CA PRO A 6 1.22 -0.96 29.62
C PRO A 6 2.21 -1.87 28.91
N ARG A 7 1.87 -3.15 28.76
CA ARG A 7 2.70 -4.13 28.05
C ARG A 7 2.86 -3.71 26.58
N ALA A 8 4.04 -3.84 26.02
CA ALA A 8 4.33 -3.46 24.63
C ALA A 8 3.35 -4.05 23.63
N TYR A 9 2.98 -5.32 23.82
CA TYR A 9 1.95 -6.00 23.01
C TYR A 9 0.61 -5.26 22.99
N SER A 10 0.12 -4.78 24.14
CA SER A 10 -1.15 -4.04 24.19
C SER A 10 -1.07 -2.69 23.46
N VAL A 11 0.10 -2.02 23.55
CA VAL A 11 0.36 -0.76 22.83
C VAL A 11 0.43 -1.01 21.31
N TYR A 12 1.05 -2.12 20.90
CA TYR A 12 1.08 -2.53 19.49
C TYR A 12 -0.32 -2.77 18.92
N LEU A 13 -1.15 -3.52 19.65
CA LEU A 13 -2.53 -3.77 19.22
C LEU A 13 -3.36 -2.47 19.17
N LEU A 14 -3.20 -1.60 20.17
CA LEU A 14 -3.84 -0.28 20.17
C LEU A 14 -3.39 0.56 18.97
N PHE A 15 -2.09 0.55 18.66
CA PHE A 15 -1.55 1.23 17.48
C PHE A 15 -2.20 0.69 16.20
N ARG A 16 -2.18 -0.62 16.00
CA ARG A 16 -2.77 -1.27 14.82
C ARG A 16 -4.25 -0.92 14.65
N PHE A 17 -4.99 -0.91 15.75
CA PHE A 17 -6.42 -0.53 15.74
C PHE A 17 -6.61 0.95 15.39
N CYS A 18 -6.05 1.85 16.20
CA CYS A 18 -6.28 3.29 16.03
C CYS A 18 -5.75 3.81 14.69
N PHE A 19 -4.53 3.43 14.32
CA PHE A 19 -3.91 3.90 13.08
C PHE A 19 -4.66 3.41 11.84
N SER A 20 -5.03 2.12 11.77
CA SER A 20 -5.78 1.57 10.64
C SER A 20 -7.17 2.21 10.52
N LEU A 21 -7.85 2.47 11.65
CA LEU A 21 -9.14 3.16 11.66
C LEU A 21 -9.02 4.58 11.10
N LEU A 22 -8.09 5.36 11.63
CA LEU A 22 -7.90 6.76 11.24
C LEU A 22 -7.44 6.91 9.80
N PHE A 23 -6.51 6.05 9.36
CA PHE A 23 -6.05 6.01 7.99
C PHE A 23 -7.19 5.71 7.01
N SER A 24 -7.96 4.65 7.27
CA SER A 24 -9.08 4.27 6.38
C SER A 24 -10.21 5.31 6.40
N MET A 25 -10.46 5.95 7.55
CA MET A 25 -11.42 7.04 7.67
C MET A 25 -11.02 8.24 6.80
N ALA A 26 -9.72 8.60 6.77
CA ALA A 26 -9.22 9.71 5.95
C ALA A 26 -9.24 9.38 4.46
N THR A 27 -8.85 8.16 4.08
CA THR A 27 -8.51 7.82 2.69
C THR A 27 -9.65 7.26 1.87
N VAL A 28 -10.71 6.71 2.50
CA VAL A 28 -11.83 6.06 1.79
C VAL A 28 -12.50 6.94 0.74
N LEU A 29 -12.57 8.24 0.97
CA LEU A 29 -13.18 9.21 0.07
C LEU A 29 -12.19 10.25 -0.49
N SER A 30 -10.89 10.07 -0.28
CA SER A 30 -9.87 11.04 -0.71
C SER A 30 -9.94 11.32 -2.22
N MET A 31 -10.17 10.31 -3.05
CA MET A 31 -10.31 10.50 -4.50
C MET A 31 -11.55 11.31 -4.87
N VAL A 32 -12.68 11.07 -4.18
CA VAL A 32 -13.90 11.83 -4.37
C VAL A 32 -13.71 13.29 -3.92
N TYR A 33 -13.01 13.48 -2.81
CA TYR A 33 -12.63 14.82 -2.31
C TYR A 33 -11.73 15.55 -3.30
N HIS A 34 -10.70 14.91 -3.81
CA HIS A 34 -9.77 15.48 -4.80
C HIS A 34 -10.51 15.92 -6.09
N LEU A 35 -11.48 15.12 -6.55
CA LEU A 35 -12.26 15.42 -7.74
C LEU A 35 -13.30 16.52 -7.50
N LYS A 36 -14.11 16.40 -6.44
CA LYS A 36 -15.29 17.24 -6.25
C LYS A 36 -15.03 18.55 -5.49
N VAL A 37 -14.05 18.56 -4.57
CA VAL A 37 -13.76 19.71 -3.71
C VAL A 37 -12.51 20.44 -4.18
N VAL A 38 -11.42 19.72 -4.45
CA VAL A 38 -10.17 20.33 -4.94
C VAL A 38 -10.24 20.63 -6.45
N GLY A 39 -11.06 19.87 -7.21
CA GLY A 39 -11.25 20.06 -8.64
C GLY A 39 -10.07 19.57 -9.49
N LEU A 40 -9.39 18.50 -9.05
CA LEU A 40 -8.23 17.97 -9.76
C LEU A 40 -8.65 17.29 -11.07
N ASN A 41 -7.87 17.50 -12.13
CA ASN A 41 -7.99 16.77 -13.38
C ASN A 41 -7.29 15.39 -13.29
N SER A 42 -7.46 14.55 -14.33
CA SER A 42 -6.95 13.17 -14.34
C SER A 42 -5.44 13.09 -14.15
N LEU A 43 -4.66 13.97 -14.76
CA LEU A 43 -3.21 14.02 -14.60
C LEU A 43 -2.82 14.43 -13.17
N GLN A 44 -3.45 15.48 -12.63
CA GLN A 44 -3.20 15.95 -11.27
C GLN A 44 -3.49 14.88 -10.23
N LEU A 45 -4.59 14.10 -10.39
CA LEU A 45 -4.92 12.99 -9.50
C LEU A 45 -3.81 11.92 -9.48
N VAL A 46 -3.32 11.55 -10.64
CA VAL A 46 -2.25 10.56 -10.73
C VAL A 46 -0.94 11.12 -10.18
N LEU A 47 -0.65 12.42 -10.40
CA LEU A 47 0.52 13.08 -9.82
C LEU A 47 0.49 13.12 -8.29
N VAL A 48 -0.70 13.17 -7.65
CA VAL A 48 -0.83 13.05 -6.20
C VAL A 48 -0.21 11.74 -5.70
N GLY A 49 -0.51 10.60 -6.34
CA GLY A 49 0.10 9.32 -6.02
C GLY A 49 1.60 9.27 -6.36
N THR A 50 1.97 9.76 -7.53
CA THR A 50 3.38 9.83 -7.94
C THR A 50 4.25 10.59 -6.93
N VAL A 51 3.74 11.71 -6.39
CA VAL A 51 4.45 12.50 -5.36
C VAL A 51 4.54 11.75 -4.04
N LEU A 52 3.47 11.05 -3.65
CA LEU A 52 3.48 10.20 -2.46
C LEU A 52 4.56 9.12 -2.57
N GLU A 53 4.55 8.34 -3.66
CA GLU A 53 5.53 7.27 -3.87
C GLU A 53 6.96 7.80 -3.99
N THR A 54 7.13 8.98 -4.60
CA THR A 54 8.43 9.65 -4.64
C THR A 54 8.92 10.03 -3.24
N ALA A 55 8.02 10.53 -2.38
CA ALA A 55 8.36 10.83 -1.00
C ALA A 55 8.73 9.56 -0.23
N CYS A 56 7.93 8.49 -0.33
CA CYS A 56 8.24 7.20 0.29
C CYS A 56 9.60 6.68 -0.19
N PHE A 57 9.84 6.65 -1.50
CA PHE A 57 11.10 6.19 -2.08
C PHE A 57 12.33 6.98 -1.58
N VAL A 58 12.24 8.30 -1.52
CA VAL A 58 13.34 9.18 -1.09
C VAL A 58 13.61 9.07 0.41
N PHE A 59 12.55 9.01 1.22
CA PHE A 59 12.67 9.06 2.68
C PHE A 59 12.87 7.68 3.33
N GLU A 60 12.59 6.56 2.67
CA GLU A 60 12.69 5.20 3.24
C GLU A 60 14.06 4.94 3.88
N VAL A 61 15.15 5.24 3.19
CA VAL A 61 16.50 5.02 3.71
C VAL A 61 16.87 5.97 4.86
N PRO A 62 16.70 7.30 4.75
CA PRO A 62 16.99 8.22 5.84
C PRO A 62 16.21 7.91 7.12
N THR A 63 14.91 7.56 7.01
CA THR A 63 14.07 7.30 8.17
C THR A 63 14.39 5.95 8.82
N GLY A 64 14.74 4.94 8.04
CA GLY A 64 15.24 3.66 8.56
C GLY A 64 16.51 3.85 9.39
N VAL A 65 17.47 4.66 8.91
CA VAL A 65 18.68 5.01 9.67
C VAL A 65 18.34 5.72 10.99
N VAL A 66 17.34 6.61 10.99
CA VAL A 66 16.88 7.27 12.21
C VAL A 66 16.30 6.26 13.22
N ALA A 67 15.50 5.31 12.75
CA ALA A 67 14.90 4.27 13.59
C ALA A 67 15.96 3.40 14.26
N ASP A 68 16.98 2.98 13.52
CA ASP A 68 18.01 2.04 13.99
C ASP A 68 19.09 2.70 14.85
N LEU A 69 19.43 3.96 14.58
CA LEU A 69 20.50 4.65 15.33
C LEU A 69 20.01 5.43 16.54
N TYR A 70 18.78 5.96 16.51
CA TYR A 70 18.33 6.86 17.58
C TYR A 70 17.23 6.26 18.44
N SER A 71 16.12 5.79 17.85
CA SER A 71 15.00 5.23 18.62
C SER A 71 13.87 4.79 17.67
N ARG A 72 13.49 3.53 17.74
CA ARG A 72 12.32 3.01 17.01
C ARG A 72 11.02 3.65 17.46
N ARG A 73 10.88 3.87 18.78
CA ARG A 73 9.73 4.57 19.37
C ARG A 73 9.61 5.99 18.83
N ARG A 74 10.72 6.76 18.81
CA ARG A 74 10.71 8.15 18.31
C ARG A 74 10.35 8.17 16.82
N SER A 75 10.88 7.24 16.05
CA SER A 75 10.53 7.09 14.62
C SER A 75 9.02 6.96 14.45
N VAL A 76 8.40 5.97 15.12
CA VAL A 76 6.94 5.76 15.04
C VAL A 76 6.16 7.00 15.47
N LEU A 77 6.57 7.69 16.54
CA LEU A 77 5.90 8.91 17.01
C LEU A 77 5.98 10.04 15.97
N ILE A 78 7.17 10.28 15.40
CA ILE A 78 7.35 11.28 14.33
C ILE A 78 6.41 10.95 13.17
N GLY A 79 6.37 9.69 12.74
CA GLY A 79 5.49 9.25 11.65
C GLY A 79 4.02 9.55 11.93
N VAL A 80 3.50 9.21 13.11
CA VAL A 80 2.10 9.47 13.49
C VAL A 80 1.80 10.99 13.49
N PHE A 81 2.72 11.84 13.98
CA PHE A 81 2.54 13.28 13.94
C PHE A 81 2.56 13.82 12.51
N LEU A 82 3.44 13.31 11.62
CA LEU A 82 3.47 13.69 10.22
C LEU A 82 2.19 13.29 9.48
N TYR A 83 1.64 12.11 9.76
CA TYR A 83 0.32 11.72 9.24
C TYR A 83 -0.78 12.70 9.68
N GLY A 84 -0.79 13.05 10.98
CA GLY A 84 -1.75 14.03 11.51
C GLY A 84 -1.66 15.39 10.82
N VAL A 85 -0.44 15.90 10.65
CA VAL A 85 -0.19 17.18 9.95
C VAL A 85 -0.56 17.08 8.48
N GLY A 86 -0.17 16.01 7.78
CA GLY A 86 -0.47 15.78 6.36
C GLY A 86 -1.98 15.76 6.11
N PHE A 87 -2.75 14.98 6.89
CA PHE A 87 -4.21 14.95 6.76
C PHE A 87 -4.86 16.29 7.09
N LEU A 88 -4.38 17.03 8.09
CA LEU A 88 -4.89 18.37 8.36
C LEU A 88 -4.64 19.34 7.21
N MET A 89 -3.44 19.30 6.62
CA MET A 89 -3.11 20.13 5.47
C MET A 89 -4.01 19.80 4.27
N GLU A 90 -4.15 18.50 3.95
CA GLU A 90 -4.95 18.03 2.83
C GLU A 90 -6.42 18.40 2.98
N GLY A 91 -7.02 18.13 4.14
CA GLY A 91 -8.44 18.38 4.37
C GLY A 91 -8.82 19.84 4.60
N SER A 92 -7.91 20.68 5.13
CA SER A 92 -8.21 22.08 5.47
C SER A 92 -7.98 23.05 4.32
N LEU A 93 -7.04 22.75 3.40
CA LEU A 93 -6.63 23.65 2.32
C LEU A 93 -6.83 22.96 0.96
N PRO A 94 -8.05 23.09 0.35
CA PRO A 94 -8.42 22.32 -0.83
C PRO A 94 -7.86 22.93 -2.13
N TRP A 95 -6.57 22.86 -2.32
CA TRP A 95 -5.93 23.23 -3.57
C TRP A 95 -4.74 22.30 -3.89
N PHE A 96 -4.43 22.16 -5.18
CA PHE A 96 -3.51 21.14 -5.69
C PHE A 96 -2.14 21.16 -5.02
N GLY A 97 -1.54 22.34 -4.84
CA GLY A 97 -0.21 22.45 -4.22
C GLY A 97 -0.19 21.97 -2.77
N THR A 98 -1.25 22.22 -2.00
CA THR A 98 -1.35 21.75 -0.60
C THR A 98 -1.57 20.24 -0.56
N VAL A 99 -2.36 19.68 -1.46
CA VAL A 99 -2.53 18.23 -1.59
C VAL A 99 -1.18 17.56 -1.87
N LEU A 100 -0.39 18.09 -2.84
CA LEU A 100 0.94 17.56 -3.13
C LEU A 100 1.87 17.64 -1.91
N LEU A 101 1.90 18.78 -1.22
CA LEU A 101 2.73 18.94 -0.02
C LEU A 101 2.28 18.00 1.11
N ALA A 102 0.99 17.79 1.28
CA ALA A 102 0.44 16.84 2.23
C ALA A 102 0.91 15.41 1.92
N GLN A 103 0.95 14.99 0.64
CA GLN A 103 1.48 13.69 0.24
C GLN A 103 2.96 13.54 0.62
N VAL A 104 3.77 14.58 0.45
CA VAL A 104 5.18 14.55 0.89
C VAL A 104 5.27 14.39 2.42
N VAL A 105 4.45 15.12 3.17
CA VAL A 105 4.49 15.12 4.64
C VAL A 105 4.07 13.76 5.20
N TRP A 106 2.90 13.24 4.80
CA TRP A 106 2.45 11.96 5.36
C TRP A 106 3.14 10.76 4.69
N GLY A 107 3.62 10.86 3.44
CA GLY A 107 4.48 9.86 2.83
C GLY A 107 5.82 9.72 3.57
N CYS A 108 6.45 10.84 3.96
CA CYS A 108 7.59 10.82 4.88
C CYS A 108 7.20 10.19 6.23
N GLY A 109 6.00 10.49 6.75
CA GLY A 109 5.46 9.88 7.96
C GLY A 109 5.32 8.36 7.86
N ASP A 110 4.90 7.85 6.70
CA ASP A 110 4.79 6.41 6.43
C ASP A 110 6.13 5.70 6.57
N THR A 111 7.17 6.25 5.96
CA THR A 111 8.53 5.68 6.03
C THR A 111 9.11 5.70 7.46
N PHE A 112 8.70 6.64 8.32
CA PHE A 112 9.06 6.64 9.74
C PHE A 112 8.36 5.54 10.55
N ILE A 113 7.19 5.07 10.13
CA ILE A 113 6.43 4.01 10.81
C ILE A 113 6.83 2.64 10.28
N THR A 114 6.91 2.50 8.95
CA THR A 114 7.19 1.23 8.27
C THR A 114 8.55 0.67 8.68
N GLY A 115 8.60 -0.59 9.07
CA GLY A 115 9.80 -1.24 9.60
C GLY A 115 10.11 -0.89 11.06
N ALA A 116 10.00 0.37 11.48
CA ALA A 116 10.28 0.78 12.85
C ALA A 116 9.28 0.19 13.87
N LEU A 117 8.01 0.10 13.52
CA LEU A 117 6.96 -0.46 14.38
C LEU A 117 7.16 -1.96 14.61
N GLU A 118 7.40 -2.71 13.55
CA GLU A 118 7.66 -4.16 13.59
C GLU A 118 8.96 -4.47 14.34
N ALA A 119 10.01 -3.72 14.08
CA ALA A 119 11.28 -3.86 14.78
C ALA A 119 11.17 -3.49 16.27
N TRP A 120 10.37 -2.46 16.61
CA TRP A 120 10.10 -2.09 18.00
C TRP A 120 9.38 -3.22 18.76
N ILE A 121 8.27 -3.75 18.23
CA ILE A 121 7.53 -4.79 18.94
C ILE A 121 8.33 -6.10 19.04
N ALA A 122 9.11 -6.44 18.01
CA ALA A 122 9.98 -7.61 18.02
C ALA A 122 11.04 -7.52 19.13
N SER A 123 11.63 -6.35 19.34
CA SER A 123 12.62 -6.17 20.42
C SER A 123 11.98 -6.14 21.80
N GLU A 124 10.81 -5.51 21.98
CA GLU A 124 10.14 -5.43 23.29
C GLU A 124 9.53 -6.76 23.75
N GLU A 125 9.12 -7.61 22.83
CA GLU A 125 8.50 -8.92 23.08
C GLU A 125 9.43 -10.10 22.70
N GLU A 126 10.75 -9.90 22.83
CA GLU A 126 11.77 -10.90 22.53
C GLU A 126 11.47 -12.25 23.22
N GLY A 127 11.65 -13.35 22.47
CA GLY A 127 11.35 -14.70 22.94
C GLY A 127 9.90 -15.14 22.75
N LYS A 128 9.01 -14.27 22.22
CA LYS A 128 7.65 -14.68 21.83
C LYS A 128 7.53 -14.99 20.34
N PRO A 129 6.61 -15.89 19.95
CA PRO A 129 6.35 -16.17 18.54
C PRO A 129 5.75 -14.93 17.84
N MET A 130 6.57 -14.21 17.07
CA MET A 130 6.18 -12.95 16.43
C MET A 130 5.09 -13.14 15.38
N ASP A 131 4.98 -14.32 14.76
CA ASP A 131 3.91 -14.64 13.80
C ASP A 131 2.52 -14.41 14.40
N LYS A 132 2.32 -14.86 15.65
CA LYS A 132 1.05 -14.65 16.36
C LYS A 132 0.78 -13.20 16.69
N VAL A 133 1.83 -12.42 17.01
CA VAL A 133 1.73 -10.99 17.32
C VAL A 133 1.32 -10.23 16.05
N PHE A 134 2.00 -10.47 14.94
CA PHE A 134 1.71 -9.82 13.67
C PHE A 134 0.34 -10.23 13.11
N LEU A 135 -0.02 -11.52 13.20
CA LEU A 135 -1.34 -12.00 12.76
C LEU A 135 -2.48 -11.30 13.53
N ARG A 136 -2.37 -11.23 14.87
CA ARG A 136 -3.38 -10.55 15.72
C ARG A 136 -3.44 -9.06 15.43
N GLY A 137 -2.29 -8.41 15.26
CA GLY A 137 -2.22 -7.01 14.87
C GLY A 137 -2.88 -6.76 13.51
N GLY A 138 -2.62 -7.63 12.52
CA GLY A 138 -3.23 -7.58 11.20
C GLY A 138 -4.76 -7.74 11.25
N GLN A 139 -5.27 -8.75 11.96
CA GLN A 139 -6.71 -8.98 12.11
C GLN A 139 -7.41 -7.79 12.75
N LEU A 140 -6.83 -7.24 13.84
CA LEU A 140 -7.38 -6.09 14.53
C LEU A 140 -7.33 -4.82 13.66
N GLY A 141 -6.22 -4.61 12.94
CA GLY A 141 -6.09 -3.51 11.99
C GLY A 141 -7.12 -3.59 10.86
N GLN A 142 -7.37 -4.78 10.32
CA GLN A 142 -8.37 -4.97 9.27
C GLN A 142 -9.80 -4.71 9.75
N ALA A 143 -10.16 -5.19 10.95
CA ALA A 143 -11.44 -4.87 11.56
C ALA A 143 -11.61 -3.36 11.81
N ALA A 144 -10.55 -2.70 12.29
CA ALA A 144 -10.53 -1.26 12.50
C ALA A 144 -10.62 -0.47 11.19
N SER A 145 -9.99 -0.96 10.12
CA SER A 145 -10.09 -0.37 8.77
C SER A 145 -11.53 -0.37 8.25
N ILE A 146 -12.26 -1.47 8.43
CA ILE A 146 -13.69 -1.55 8.07
C ILE A 146 -14.50 -0.50 8.84
N LEU A 147 -14.26 -0.35 10.15
CA LEU A 147 -14.90 0.69 10.95
C LEU A 147 -14.51 2.09 10.45
N GLY A 148 -13.25 2.31 10.10
CA GLY A 148 -12.77 3.56 9.51
C GLY A 148 -13.48 3.91 8.20
N VAL A 149 -13.66 2.94 7.30
CA VAL A 149 -14.41 3.12 6.04
C VAL A 149 -15.86 3.51 6.32
N ILE A 150 -16.53 2.86 7.28
CA ILE A 150 -17.91 3.20 7.65
C ILE A 150 -17.99 4.63 8.19
N LEU A 151 -17.14 4.97 9.16
CA LEU A 151 -17.12 6.31 9.76
C LEU A 151 -16.74 7.37 8.73
N GLY A 152 -15.73 7.13 7.90
CA GLY A 152 -15.32 8.04 6.82
C GLY A 152 -16.43 8.29 5.81
N THR A 153 -17.19 7.25 5.46
CA THR A 153 -18.35 7.37 4.55
C THR A 153 -19.47 8.16 5.20
N LEU A 154 -19.82 7.89 6.46
CA LEU A 154 -20.87 8.62 7.18
C LEU A 154 -20.53 10.12 7.33
N LEU A 155 -19.31 10.43 7.76
CA LEU A 155 -18.83 11.81 7.89
C LEU A 155 -18.72 12.51 6.52
N GLY A 156 -18.27 11.81 5.49
CA GLY A 156 -18.14 12.32 4.14
C GLY A 156 -19.47 12.66 3.47
N ASN A 157 -20.57 12.00 3.87
CA ASN A 157 -21.93 12.40 3.45
C ASN A 157 -22.34 13.76 4.00
N VAL A 158 -21.80 14.18 5.14
CA VAL A 158 -22.01 15.53 5.68
C VAL A 158 -21.09 16.54 4.98
N ASN A 159 -19.78 16.23 4.93
CA ASN A 159 -18.77 17.03 4.24
C ASN A 159 -17.55 16.17 3.93
N LEU A 160 -17.07 16.17 2.67
CA LEU A 160 -15.94 15.37 2.21
C LEU A 160 -14.61 15.71 2.91
N GLN A 161 -14.44 16.93 3.44
CA GLN A 161 -13.26 17.34 4.19
C GLN A 161 -13.26 16.80 5.62
N LEU A 162 -14.45 16.61 6.20
CA LEU A 162 -14.61 16.29 7.62
C LEU A 162 -13.88 15.01 8.05
N PRO A 163 -13.98 13.86 7.34
CA PRO A 163 -13.26 12.65 7.73
C PRO A 163 -11.73 12.83 7.68
N ILE A 164 -11.22 13.60 6.71
CA ILE A 164 -9.78 13.85 6.55
C ILE A 164 -9.26 14.72 7.70
N VAL A 165 -9.93 15.86 7.96
CA VAL A 165 -9.54 16.78 9.04
C VAL A 165 -9.66 16.13 10.41
N LEU A 166 -10.76 15.41 10.66
CA LEU A 166 -10.96 14.71 11.93
C LEU A 166 -9.92 13.61 12.15
N ALA A 167 -9.58 12.83 11.11
CA ALA A 167 -8.50 11.85 11.19
C ALA A 167 -7.16 12.51 11.51
N GLY A 168 -6.86 13.65 10.91
CA GLY A 168 -5.64 14.41 11.20
C GLY A 168 -5.57 14.85 12.66
N LEU A 169 -6.65 15.45 13.21
CA LEU A 169 -6.72 15.85 14.62
C LEU A 169 -6.58 14.64 15.56
N LEU A 170 -7.27 13.55 15.26
CA LEU A 170 -7.21 12.33 16.06
C LEU A 170 -5.84 11.64 15.98
N CYS A 171 -5.15 11.68 14.83
CA CYS A 171 -3.76 11.22 14.71
C CYS A 171 -2.83 12.02 15.61
N LEU A 172 -2.95 13.35 15.65
CA LEU A 172 -2.14 14.18 16.57
C LEU A 172 -2.42 13.85 18.04
N ALA A 173 -3.69 13.72 18.42
CA ALA A 173 -4.08 13.32 19.78
C ALA A 173 -3.55 11.90 20.11
N PHE A 174 -3.64 10.97 19.17
CA PHE A 174 -3.12 9.62 19.31
C PHE A 174 -1.59 9.62 19.46
N GLY A 175 -0.87 10.44 18.70
CA GLY A 175 0.58 10.63 18.85
C GLY A 175 0.96 11.09 20.25
N VAL A 176 0.20 12.01 20.86
CA VAL A 176 0.41 12.47 22.26
C VAL A 176 0.15 11.33 23.25
N ILE A 177 -0.89 10.52 23.03
CA ILE A 177 -1.18 9.35 23.87
C ILE A 177 -0.04 8.33 23.75
N LEU A 178 0.38 7.98 22.53
CA LEU A 178 1.48 7.06 22.29
C LEU A 178 2.79 7.53 22.93
N ALA A 179 3.09 8.83 22.87
CA ALA A 179 4.28 9.38 23.50
C ALA A 179 4.33 9.13 25.02
N ARG A 180 3.18 8.94 25.68
CA ARG A 180 3.10 8.64 27.11
C ARG A 180 3.13 7.16 27.44
N ILE A 181 2.52 6.32 26.58
CA ILE A 181 2.30 4.89 26.87
C ILE A 181 3.28 3.94 26.19
N MET A 182 3.86 4.31 25.03
CA MET A 182 4.74 3.46 24.25
C MET A 182 6.07 3.24 25.00
N PRO A 183 6.40 2.02 25.46
CA PRO A 183 7.68 1.75 26.11
C PRO A 183 8.80 1.63 25.07
N GLU A 184 10.04 1.86 25.52
CA GLU A 184 11.24 1.51 24.77
C GLU A 184 12.29 1.10 25.78
N THR A 185 12.29 -0.19 26.14
CA THR A 185 13.10 -0.72 27.24
C THR A 185 14.26 -1.56 26.74
N ARG A 186 14.18 -2.07 25.52
CA ARG A 186 15.16 -3.01 24.93
C ARG A 186 15.82 -2.46 23.66
N PHE A 187 15.75 -1.15 23.45
CA PHE A 187 16.43 -0.56 22.30
C PHE A 187 17.94 -0.58 22.51
N SER A 188 18.65 -1.19 21.55
CA SER A 188 20.10 -1.15 21.44
C SER A 188 20.45 -0.51 20.10
N PRO A 189 21.09 0.68 20.07
CA PRO A 189 21.50 1.29 18.81
C PRO A 189 22.46 0.38 18.05
N ALA A 190 22.34 0.32 16.74
CA ALA A 190 23.33 -0.32 15.90
C ALA A 190 24.67 0.45 16.02
N LEU A 191 25.67 -0.19 16.62
CA LEU A 191 26.98 0.45 16.95
C LEU A 191 27.88 0.59 15.72
N GLU A 192 27.46 0.15 14.54
CA GLU A 192 28.28 0.19 13.34
C GLU A 192 28.36 1.60 12.72
N ASP A 193 29.54 1.91 12.27
CA ASP A 193 30.07 3.17 11.76
C ASP A 193 29.06 4.03 10.95
N ARG A 194 28.60 5.14 11.56
CA ARG A 194 27.58 6.07 10.99
C ARG A 194 27.90 6.57 9.57
N LYS A 195 29.18 6.59 9.18
CA LYS A 195 29.62 7.03 7.84
C LYS A 195 29.56 5.91 6.80
N GLY A 196 29.46 4.64 7.23
CA GLY A 196 29.36 3.47 6.38
C GLY A 196 27.95 3.23 5.84
N LEU A 197 26.90 3.50 6.61
CA LEU A 197 25.52 3.09 6.30
C LEU A 197 25.01 3.54 4.92
N ILE A 198 25.26 4.78 4.51
CA ILE A 198 24.85 5.26 3.16
C ILE A 198 25.75 4.66 2.06
N LYS A 199 27.06 4.50 2.34
CA LYS A 199 27.99 3.80 1.43
C LYS A 199 27.67 2.32 1.36
N ASP A 200 27.31 1.72 2.49
CA ASP A 200 26.93 0.31 2.58
C ASP A 200 25.61 0.04 1.87
N PHE A 201 24.63 0.96 1.92
CA PHE A 201 23.40 0.84 1.14
C PHE A 201 23.69 0.81 -0.37
N ALA A 202 24.52 1.72 -0.90
CA ALA A 202 24.89 1.69 -2.31
C ALA A 202 25.74 0.46 -2.68
N SER A 203 26.52 -0.10 -1.75
CA SER A 203 27.29 -1.33 -1.94
C SER A 203 26.40 -2.57 -1.83
N LEU A 204 25.45 -2.59 -0.87
CA LEU A 204 24.44 -3.63 -0.73
C LEU A 204 23.50 -3.65 -1.94
N PHE A 205 23.05 -2.49 -2.41
CA PHE A 205 22.26 -2.40 -3.64
C PHE A 205 23.01 -2.93 -4.87
N ARG A 206 24.31 -2.62 -5.02
CA ARG A 206 25.15 -3.18 -6.08
C ARG A 206 25.39 -4.68 -5.93
N LEU A 207 25.56 -5.15 -4.70
CA LEU A 207 25.70 -6.58 -4.40
C LEU A 207 24.41 -7.33 -4.75
N ASN A 208 23.25 -6.75 -4.39
CA ASN A 208 21.93 -7.30 -4.73
C ASN A 208 21.70 -7.37 -6.23
N LEU A 209 22.04 -6.30 -6.97
CA LEU A 209 21.95 -6.33 -8.44
C LEU A 209 22.80 -7.44 -9.05
N ARG A 210 23.98 -7.74 -8.47
CA ARG A 210 24.81 -8.86 -8.91
C ARG A 210 24.19 -10.21 -8.54
N PHE A 211 23.68 -10.36 -7.31
CA PHE A 211 23.01 -11.57 -6.86
C PHE A 211 21.74 -11.84 -7.68
N VAL A 212 20.90 -10.82 -7.89
CA VAL A 212 19.66 -10.92 -8.68
C VAL A 212 19.97 -11.27 -10.15
N LYS A 213 21.05 -10.72 -10.73
CA LYS A 213 21.48 -11.09 -12.10
C LYS A 213 21.93 -12.55 -12.20
N GLY A 214 22.41 -13.13 -11.12
CA GLY A 214 22.75 -14.56 -11.03
C GLY A 214 21.54 -15.49 -10.77
N ALA A 215 20.37 -14.93 -10.43
CA ALA A 215 19.15 -15.64 -10.11
C ALA A 215 17.99 -15.22 -11.05
N PRO A 216 17.85 -15.84 -12.22
CA PRO A 216 16.87 -15.43 -13.24
C PRO A 216 15.41 -15.41 -12.75
N VAL A 217 15.08 -16.31 -11.79
CA VAL A 217 13.76 -16.36 -11.14
C VAL A 217 13.48 -15.06 -10.40
N LEU A 218 14.43 -14.61 -9.56
CA LEU A 218 14.29 -13.40 -8.76
C LEU A 218 14.22 -12.16 -9.66
N LEU A 219 15.05 -12.11 -10.70
CA LEU A 219 14.99 -11.01 -11.67
C LEU A 219 13.62 -10.93 -12.34
N ALA A 220 13.07 -12.05 -12.78
CA ALA A 220 11.75 -12.09 -13.40
C ALA A 220 10.64 -11.66 -12.41
N LEU A 221 10.69 -12.12 -11.16
CA LEU A 221 9.71 -11.73 -10.13
C LEU A 221 9.79 -10.25 -9.78
N LEU A 222 10.98 -9.68 -9.68
CA LEU A 222 11.20 -8.25 -9.47
C LEU A 222 10.69 -7.40 -10.64
N LEU A 223 10.89 -7.85 -11.89
CA LEU A 223 10.34 -7.19 -13.07
C LEU A 223 8.81 -7.30 -13.14
N ILE A 224 8.22 -8.42 -12.67
CA ILE A 224 6.76 -8.58 -12.53
C ILE A 224 6.21 -7.56 -11.52
N THR A 225 6.90 -7.34 -10.40
CA THR A 225 6.54 -6.32 -9.41
C THR A 225 6.65 -4.92 -10.02
N PHE A 226 7.73 -4.61 -10.72
CA PHE A 226 7.90 -3.33 -11.41
C PHE A 226 6.75 -3.06 -12.41
N CYS A 227 6.36 -4.06 -13.23
CA CYS A 227 5.18 -3.92 -14.10
C CYS A 227 3.89 -3.69 -13.31
N GLY A 228 3.77 -4.28 -12.12
CA GLY A 228 2.68 -4.02 -11.18
C GLY A 228 2.64 -2.57 -10.73
N GLY A 229 3.79 -2.04 -10.31
CA GLY A 229 3.95 -0.64 -9.93
C GLY A 229 3.61 0.32 -11.06
N LEU A 230 4.10 0.07 -12.30
CA LEU A 230 3.77 0.88 -13.48
C LEU A 230 2.26 1.06 -13.68
N ALA A 231 1.46 0.05 -13.32
CA ALA A 231 0.04 0.02 -13.55
C ALA A 231 -0.81 0.46 -12.34
N SER A 232 -0.27 0.46 -11.11
CA SER A 232 -1.08 0.63 -9.90
C SER A 232 -1.74 2.01 -9.84
N GLU A 233 -0.99 3.10 -10.09
CA GLU A 233 -1.52 4.47 -10.02
C GLU A 233 -2.69 4.71 -10.98
N GLY A 234 -2.63 4.11 -12.18
CA GLY A 234 -3.74 4.23 -13.15
C GLY A 234 -5.04 3.64 -12.62
N PHE A 235 -5.00 2.43 -12.09
CA PHE A 235 -6.18 1.81 -11.49
C PHE A 235 -6.65 2.54 -10.24
N ASP A 236 -5.74 2.83 -9.31
CA ASP A 236 -6.07 3.37 -7.99
C ASP A 236 -6.64 4.81 -8.08
N ARG A 237 -6.27 5.58 -9.10
CA ARG A 237 -6.70 6.99 -9.27
C ARG A 237 -7.79 7.16 -10.33
N LEU A 238 -7.64 6.56 -11.50
CA LEU A 238 -8.56 6.78 -12.61
C LEU A 238 -9.87 6.02 -12.49
N SER A 239 -9.94 4.93 -11.72
CA SER A 239 -11.19 4.19 -11.53
C SER A 239 -12.31 5.07 -10.94
N THR A 240 -11.99 5.91 -9.96
CA THR A 240 -12.97 6.85 -9.37
C THR A 240 -13.44 7.89 -10.40
N VAL A 241 -12.51 8.38 -11.24
CA VAL A 241 -12.84 9.34 -12.31
C VAL A 241 -13.79 8.69 -13.31
N HIS A 242 -13.49 7.45 -13.72
CA HIS A 242 -14.32 6.70 -14.68
C HIS A 242 -15.73 6.45 -14.14
N PHE A 243 -15.87 6.08 -12.86
CA PHE A 243 -17.19 5.93 -12.25
C PHE A 243 -17.98 7.25 -12.19
N LEU A 244 -17.31 8.38 -11.92
CA LEU A 244 -18.01 9.66 -11.73
C LEU A 244 -18.33 10.38 -13.04
N ASN A 245 -17.51 10.21 -14.08
CA ASN A 245 -17.63 10.97 -15.32
C ASN A 245 -18.27 10.17 -16.45
N ASP A 246 -18.04 8.86 -16.51
CA ASP A 246 -18.39 8.04 -17.67
C ASP A 246 -19.56 7.10 -17.40
N THR A 247 -20.17 7.14 -16.18
CA THR A 247 -21.36 6.34 -15.87
C THR A 247 -22.35 7.08 -14.99
N VAL A 248 -23.59 6.64 -15.03
CA VAL A 248 -24.65 7.13 -14.13
C VAL A 248 -24.71 6.22 -12.90
N LEU A 249 -24.35 6.78 -11.75
CA LEU A 249 -24.47 6.06 -10.49
C LEU A 249 -25.96 5.85 -10.16
N PRO A 250 -26.37 4.63 -9.75
CA PRO A 250 -27.75 4.36 -9.39
C PRO A 250 -28.20 5.24 -8.23
N ASP A 251 -29.38 5.82 -8.33
CA ASP A 251 -30.02 6.59 -7.27
C ASP A 251 -30.96 5.67 -6.46
N PHE A 252 -30.58 5.41 -5.22
CA PHE A 252 -31.39 4.68 -4.24
C PHE A 252 -31.72 5.57 -3.03
N GLY A 253 -32.10 6.82 -3.29
CA GLY A 253 -32.48 7.78 -2.26
C GLY A 253 -31.29 8.25 -1.41
N PRO A 254 -31.06 7.73 -0.19
CA PRO A 254 -29.95 8.16 0.65
C PRO A 254 -28.57 7.72 0.13
N LEU A 255 -28.50 6.83 -0.88
CA LEU A 255 -27.25 6.34 -1.49
C LEU A 255 -26.79 7.31 -2.58
N ASN A 256 -26.10 8.36 -2.17
CA ASN A 256 -25.42 9.28 -3.07
C ASN A 256 -24.05 8.70 -3.52
N SER A 257 -23.34 9.45 -4.37
CA SER A 257 -22.01 9.02 -4.88
C SER A 257 -21.02 8.70 -3.76
N VAL A 258 -21.06 9.41 -2.63
CA VAL A 258 -20.18 9.19 -1.47
C VAL A 258 -20.44 7.81 -0.83
N THR A 259 -21.72 7.50 -0.61
CA THR A 259 -22.13 6.21 -0.04
C THR A 259 -21.76 5.03 -0.95
N TRP A 260 -21.86 5.21 -2.29
CA TRP A 260 -21.44 4.19 -3.23
C TRP A 260 -19.95 3.86 -3.14
N PHE A 261 -19.06 4.86 -3.05
CA PHE A 261 -17.63 4.62 -2.90
C PHE A 261 -17.28 3.95 -1.57
N GLY A 262 -17.95 4.34 -0.47
CA GLY A 262 -17.84 3.65 0.80
C GLY A 262 -18.30 2.19 0.71
N PHE A 263 -19.45 1.93 0.08
CA PHE A 263 -19.96 0.57 -0.14
C PHE A 263 -19.02 -0.28 -0.99
N MET A 264 -18.51 0.25 -2.11
CA MET A 264 -17.52 -0.44 -2.97
C MET A 264 -16.26 -0.80 -2.20
N SER A 265 -15.75 0.11 -1.36
CA SER A 265 -14.59 -0.14 -0.51
C SER A 265 -14.84 -1.25 0.51
N LEU A 266 -16.00 -1.25 1.17
CA LEU A 266 -16.41 -2.31 2.11
C LEU A 266 -16.55 -3.66 1.41
N LEU A 267 -17.25 -3.68 0.29
CA LEU A 267 -17.46 -4.90 -0.50
C LEU A 267 -16.12 -5.47 -1.00
N GLY A 268 -15.24 -4.62 -1.52
CA GLY A 268 -13.88 -5.00 -1.91
C GLY A 268 -13.07 -5.60 -0.75
N SER A 269 -13.15 -4.99 0.43
CA SER A 269 -12.47 -5.49 1.63
C SER A 269 -12.98 -6.87 2.06
N VAL A 270 -14.30 -7.06 2.11
CA VAL A 270 -14.93 -8.34 2.48
C VAL A 270 -14.57 -9.43 1.46
N LEU A 271 -14.71 -9.14 0.17
CA LEU A 271 -14.36 -10.09 -0.89
C LEU A 271 -12.86 -10.40 -0.90
N GLY A 272 -12.00 -9.42 -0.60
CA GLY A 272 -10.56 -9.63 -0.45
C GLY A 272 -10.20 -10.60 0.67
N ILE A 273 -10.87 -10.48 1.84
CA ILE A 273 -10.71 -11.43 2.94
C ILE A 273 -11.11 -12.85 2.51
N LEU A 274 -12.30 -13.00 1.94
CA LEU A 274 -12.79 -14.30 1.48
C LEU A 274 -11.88 -14.93 0.41
N ALA A 275 -11.39 -14.13 -0.54
CA ALA A 275 -10.47 -14.59 -1.56
C ALA A 275 -9.13 -15.04 -0.97
N SER A 276 -8.63 -14.35 0.06
CA SER A 276 -7.39 -14.72 0.76
C SER A 276 -7.53 -16.06 1.49
N GLU A 277 -8.66 -16.31 2.17
CA GLU A 277 -8.94 -17.61 2.82
C GLU A 277 -9.03 -18.75 1.80
N VAL A 278 -9.72 -18.54 0.67
CA VAL A 278 -9.80 -19.53 -0.41
C VAL A 278 -8.41 -19.81 -1.00
N LEU A 279 -7.57 -18.77 -1.15
CA LEU A 279 -6.20 -18.91 -1.64
C LEU A 279 -5.35 -19.76 -0.70
N ILE A 280 -5.38 -19.47 0.60
CA ILE A 280 -4.65 -20.23 1.62
C ILE A 280 -5.04 -21.71 1.55
N ALA A 281 -6.33 -22.01 1.57
CA ALA A 281 -6.83 -23.38 1.49
C ALA A 281 -6.42 -24.11 0.20
N ARG A 282 -6.28 -23.39 -0.92
CA ARG A 282 -5.79 -23.96 -2.20
C ARG A 282 -4.28 -24.22 -2.17
N LEU A 283 -3.49 -23.30 -1.66
CA LEU A 283 -2.03 -23.44 -1.58
C LEU A 283 -1.64 -24.59 -0.66
N GLU A 284 -2.33 -24.80 0.45
CA GLU A 284 -2.14 -25.95 1.35
C GLU A 284 -2.40 -27.30 0.66
N LYS A 285 -3.40 -27.36 -0.25
CA LYS A 285 -3.76 -28.60 -0.94
C LYS A 285 -2.90 -28.90 -2.15
N GLN A 286 -2.46 -27.91 -2.92
CA GLN A 286 -1.85 -28.08 -4.25
C GLN A 286 -0.33 -27.86 -4.28
N GLY A 287 0.26 -27.34 -3.21
CA GLY A 287 1.70 -27.13 -3.10
C GLY A 287 2.25 -26.04 -4.04
N ILE A 288 3.58 -25.99 -4.13
CA ILE A 288 4.36 -24.93 -4.80
C ILE A 288 4.11 -24.85 -6.32
N SER A 289 3.85 -26.00 -6.99
CA SER A 289 3.65 -26.07 -8.45
C SER A 289 2.42 -25.27 -8.94
N SER A 290 1.48 -24.98 -8.06
CA SER A 290 0.27 -24.22 -8.37
C SER A 290 0.53 -22.70 -8.50
N ARG A 291 1.64 -22.16 -7.96
CA ARG A 291 1.88 -20.69 -7.89
C ARG A 291 1.99 -20.04 -9.25
N THR A 292 2.71 -20.66 -10.18
CA THR A 292 2.82 -20.15 -11.57
C THR A 292 1.45 -19.99 -12.24
N GLY A 293 0.60 -21.01 -12.11
CA GLY A 293 -0.76 -20.98 -12.65
C GLY A 293 -1.62 -19.89 -12.01
N ILE A 294 -1.55 -19.74 -10.69
CA ILE A 294 -2.29 -18.71 -9.95
C ILE A 294 -1.84 -17.32 -10.39
N VAL A 295 -0.52 -17.04 -10.44
CA VAL A 295 0.00 -15.74 -10.84
C VAL A 295 -0.35 -15.44 -12.30
N MET A 296 -0.31 -16.45 -13.20
CA MET A 296 -0.70 -16.29 -14.61
C MET A 296 -2.17 -15.92 -14.75
N VAL A 297 -3.06 -16.71 -14.12
CA VAL A 297 -4.52 -16.50 -14.21
C VAL A 297 -4.91 -15.17 -13.59
N THR A 298 -4.35 -14.82 -12.42
CA THR A 298 -4.67 -13.55 -11.75
C THR A 298 -4.09 -12.35 -12.51
N SER A 299 -2.90 -12.45 -13.12
CA SER A 299 -2.35 -11.37 -13.95
C SER A 299 -3.16 -11.16 -15.23
N ALA A 300 -3.52 -12.25 -15.93
CA ALA A 300 -4.39 -12.17 -17.10
C ALA A 300 -5.79 -11.64 -16.74
N GLY A 301 -6.36 -12.13 -15.62
CA GLY A 301 -7.64 -11.66 -15.11
C GLY A 301 -7.62 -10.17 -14.75
N TYR A 302 -6.54 -9.68 -14.17
CA TYR A 302 -6.35 -8.25 -13.85
C TYR A 302 -6.33 -7.40 -15.13
N ILE A 303 -5.53 -7.80 -16.15
CA ILE A 303 -5.46 -7.09 -17.42
C ILE A 303 -6.83 -7.07 -18.13
N VAL A 304 -7.49 -8.24 -18.23
CA VAL A 304 -8.80 -8.34 -18.88
C VAL A 304 -9.86 -7.51 -18.16
N SER A 305 -9.90 -7.58 -16.81
CA SER A 305 -10.85 -6.79 -16.02
C SER A 305 -10.61 -5.30 -16.17
N LEU A 306 -9.35 -4.82 -16.24
CA LEU A 306 -9.02 -3.42 -16.49
C LEU A 306 -9.49 -2.95 -17.88
N ILE A 307 -9.26 -3.75 -18.93
CA ILE A 307 -9.70 -3.40 -20.28
C ILE A 307 -11.24 -3.36 -20.34
N LEU A 308 -11.91 -4.36 -19.78
CA LEU A 308 -13.37 -4.42 -19.74
C LEU A 308 -13.95 -3.28 -18.88
N PHE A 309 -13.29 -2.93 -17.77
CA PHE A 309 -13.65 -1.78 -16.97
C PHE A 309 -13.52 -0.47 -17.78
N ALA A 310 -12.43 -0.30 -18.52
CA ALA A 310 -12.17 0.91 -19.29
C ALA A 310 -13.20 1.15 -20.42
N VAL A 311 -13.70 0.07 -21.06
CA VAL A 311 -14.66 0.20 -22.18
C VAL A 311 -16.12 0.13 -21.73
N GLY A 312 -16.36 -0.23 -20.48
CA GLY A 312 -17.70 -0.31 -19.91
C GLY A 312 -18.32 1.07 -19.67
N ASN A 313 -19.65 1.15 -19.71
CA ASN A 313 -20.41 2.38 -19.42
C ASN A 313 -21.62 2.13 -18.50
N HIS A 314 -21.88 0.89 -18.12
CA HIS A 314 -22.99 0.52 -17.26
C HIS A 314 -22.49 0.25 -15.83
N PHE A 315 -23.05 0.91 -14.82
CA PHE A 315 -22.57 0.87 -13.43
C PHE A 315 -22.31 -0.53 -12.88
N TRP A 316 -23.27 -1.46 -13.02
CA TRP A 316 -23.13 -2.82 -12.46
C TRP A 316 -22.03 -3.62 -13.13
N PHE A 317 -21.84 -3.41 -14.44
CA PHE A 317 -20.74 -4.02 -15.17
C PHE A 317 -19.39 -3.45 -14.72
N LEU A 318 -19.29 -2.13 -14.59
CA LEU A 318 -18.10 -1.46 -14.06
C LEU A 318 -17.78 -1.93 -12.64
N LEU A 319 -18.79 -2.01 -11.77
CA LEU A 319 -18.63 -2.50 -10.41
C LEU A 319 -18.07 -3.93 -10.39
N ALA A 320 -18.62 -4.83 -11.22
CA ALA A 320 -18.14 -6.21 -11.31
C ALA A 320 -16.68 -6.26 -11.79
N MET A 321 -16.31 -5.50 -12.82
CA MET A 321 -14.93 -5.46 -13.35
C MET A 321 -13.96 -4.80 -12.38
N PHE A 322 -14.36 -3.75 -11.70
CA PHE A 322 -13.58 -3.10 -10.63
C PHE A 322 -13.27 -4.05 -9.46
N LEU A 323 -14.30 -4.76 -8.98
CA LEU A 323 -14.14 -5.75 -7.91
C LEU A 323 -13.26 -6.93 -8.37
N LEU A 324 -13.44 -7.40 -9.61
CA LEU A 324 -12.61 -8.47 -10.18
C LEU A 324 -11.15 -8.03 -10.31
N ALA A 325 -10.88 -6.81 -10.76
CA ALA A 325 -9.55 -6.24 -10.82
C ALA A 325 -8.90 -6.17 -9.42
N GLY A 326 -9.62 -5.66 -8.43
CA GLY A 326 -9.17 -5.62 -7.04
C GLY A 326 -8.89 -7.00 -6.45
N LEU A 327 -9.78 -7.98 -6.68
CA LEU A 327 -9.61 -9.35 -6.21
C LEU A 327 -8.40 -10.05 -6.82
N THR A 328 -8.22 -9.91 -8.14
CA THR A 328 -7.06 -10.52 -8.82
C THR A 328 -5.75 -9.94 -8.32
N ARG A 329 -5.70 -8.62 -8.05
CA ARG A 329 -4.53 -7.94 -7.45
C ARG A 329 -4.28 -8.45 -6.02
N THR A 330 -5.32 -8.55 -5.18
CA THR A 330 -5.24 -9.02 -3.78
C THR A 330 -4.72 -10.45 -3.69
N VAL A 331 -5.13 -11.34 -4.59
CA VAL A 331 -4.66 -12.73 -4.64
C VAL A 331 -3.23 -12.83 -5.21
N ARG A 332 -2.90 -12.04 -6.24
CA ARG A 332 -1.61 -12.10 -6.94
C ARG A 332 -0.43 -11.72 -6.04
N THR A 333 -0.53 -10.64 -5.31
CA THR A 333 0.58 -10.04 -4.54
C THR A 333 1.20 -11.01 -3.52
N PRO A 334 0.45 -11.65 -2.60
CA PRO A 334 1.03 -12.56 -1.62
C PRO A 334 1.63 -13.82 -2.27
N VAL A 335 1.11 -14.27 -3.42
CA VAL A 335 1.67 -15.43 -4.13
C VAL A 335 3.03 -15.10 -4.73
N ILE A 336 3.21 -13.91 -5.32
CA ILE A 336 4.51 -13.43 -5.83
C ILE A 336 5.50 -13.31 -4.68
N THR A 337 5.09 -12.70 -3.56
CA THR A 337 5.92 -12.54 -2.36
C THR A 337 6.38 -13.90 -1.80
N ALA A 338 5.47 -14.87 -1.70
CA ALA A 338 5.80 -16.23 -1.27
C ALA A 338 6.73 -16.94 -2.26
N TRP A 339 6.49 -16.77 -3.57
CA TRP A 339 7.34 -17.34 -4.60
C TRP A 339 8.76 -16.76 -4.55
N MET A 340 8.89 -15.46 -4.35
CA MET A 340 10.18 -14.80 -4.15
C MET A 340 10.90 -15.32 -2.90
N ASN A 341 10.17 -15.45 -1.78
CA ASN A 341 10.73 -15.93 -0.51
C ASN A 341 11.35 -17.33 -0.61
N ASP A 342 10.80 -18.22 -1.44
CA ASP A 342 11.34 -19.58 -1.62
C ASP A 342 12.68 -19.61 -2.38
N HIS A 343 13.01 -18.55 -3.13
CA HIS A 343 14.22 -18.47 -3.95
C HIS A 343 15.29 -17.53 -3.38
N VAL A 344 15.07 -17.02 -2.16
CA VAL A 344 15.99 -16.08 -1.50
C VAL A 344 16.60 -16.73 -0.27
N GLU A 345 17.93 -16.72 -0.19
CA GLU A 345 18.66 -17.13 1.01
C GLU A 345 18.28 -16.24 2.20
N GLU A 346 18.24 -16.81 3.40
CA GLU A 346 17.83 -16.12 4.64
C GLU A 346 18.61 -14.82 4.87
N LYS A 347 19.91 -14.83 4.60
CA LYS A 347 20.80 -13.66 4.77
C LYS A 347 20.49 -12.52 3.80
N MET A 348 19.90 -12.80 2.63
CA MET A 348 19.60 -11.84 1.59
C MET A 348 18.12 -11.41 1.59
N ARG A 349 17.28 -12.06 2.40
CA ARG A 349 15.83 -11.91 2.39
C ARG A 349 15.40 -10.45 2.58
N ALA A 350 15.86 -9.81 3.66
CA ALA A 350 15.51 -8.41 3.94
C ALA A 350 15.86 -7.47 2.77
N THR A 351 17.02 -7.68 2.16
CA THR A 351 17.52 -6.83 1.08
C THR A 351 16.76 -7.04 -0.24
N VAL A 352 16.40 -8.28 -0.58
CA VAL A 352 15.59 -8.58 -1.77
C VAL A 352 14.19 -8.01 -1.63
N PHE A 353 13.56 -8.12 -0.44
CA PHE A 353 12.24 -7.54 -0.21
C PHE A 353 12.25 -6.01 -0.20
N SER A 354 13.28 -5.36 0.34
CA SER A 354 13.45 -3.91 0.22
C SER A 354 13.62 -3.49 -1.25
N THR A 355 14.44 -4.22 -2.03
CA THR A 355 14.59 -3.98 -3.47
C THR A 355 13.26 -4.15 -4.22
N ASN A 356 12.45 -5.14 -3.83
CA ASN A 356 11.12 -5.38 -4.40
C ASN A 356 10.18 -4.19 -4.15
N GLY A 357 10.12 -3.68 -2.92
CA GLY A 357 9.34 -2.48 -2.59
C GLY A 357 9.81 -1.25 -3.37
N GLN A 358 11.11 -1.03 -3.44
CA GLN A 358 11.67 0.09 -4.20
C GLN A 358 11.38 0.01 -5.70
N LEU A 359 11.41 -1.19 -6.30
CA LEU A 359 11.04 -1.38 -7.71
C LEU A 359 9.55 -1.15 -7.95
N ASP A 360 8.70 -1.52 -7.01
CA ASP A 360 7.28 -1.23 -7.06
C ASP A 360 7.04 0.29 -7.06
N SER A 361 7.57 1.00 -6.06
CA SER A 361 7.47 2.48 -5.98
C SER A 361 8.09 3.16 -7.20
N PHE A 362 9.22 2.69 -7.70
CA PHE A 362 9.84 3.22 -8.90
C PHE A 362 8.95 3.02 -10.15
N GLY A 363 8.28 1.86 -10.24
CA GLY A 363 7.24 1.61 -11.25
C GLY A 363 6.12 2.63 -11.16
N GLN A 364 5.60 2.90 -9.97
CA GLN A 364 4.53 3.88 -9.73
C GLN A 364 4.95 5.31 -10.12
N ILE A 365 6.17 5.71 -9.76
CA ILE A 365 6.74 7.02 -10.10
C ILE A 365 6.81 7.24 -11.63
N ILE A 366 7.15 6.20 -12.39
CA ILE A 366 7.24 6.27 -13.85
C ILE A 366 5.86 6.10 -14.51
N GLY A 367 5.11 5.09 -14.10
CA GLY A 367 3.84 4.71 -14.71
C GLY A 367 2.75 5.76 -14.51
N GLY A 368 2.71 6.37 -13.33
CA GLY A 368 1.74 7.40 -13.00
C GLY A 368 1.66 8.53 -14.02
N PRO A 369 2.73 9.30 -14.24
CA PRO A 369 2.72 10.39 -15.22
C PRO A 369 2.36 9.94 -16.65
N ILE A 370 2.80 8.75 -17.08
CA ILE A 370 2.48 8.19 -18.41
C ILE A 370 0.97 8.01 -18.53
N VAL A 371 0.37 7.29 -17.58
CA VAL A 371 -1.06 6.99 -17.58
C VAL A 371 -1.88 8.26 -17.40
N GLY A 372 -1.45 9.17 -16.52
CA GLY A 372 -2.10 10.44 -16.27
C GLY A 372 -2.12 11.35 -17.51
N LEU A 373 -1.03 11.41 -18.27
CA LEU A 373 -0.94 12.16 -19.53
C LEU A 373 -1.89 11.57 -20.59
N VAL A 374 -1.93 10.25 -20.75
CA VAL A 374 -2.87 9.58 -21.68
C VAL A 374 -4.32 9.88 -21.27
N ALA A 375 -4.64 9.78 -19.98
CA ALA A 375 -5.98 10.08 -19.48
C ALA A 375 -6.39 11.53 -19.69
N GLN A 376 -5.45 12.48 -19.56
CA GLN A 376 -5.71 13.91 -19.70
C GLN A 376 -5.78 14.34 -21.18
N GLN A 377 -4.95 13.78 -22.06
CA GLN A 377 -4.87 14.23 -23.46
C GLN A 377 -5.84 13.49 -24.38
N ILE A 378 -6.17 12.25 -24.06
CA ILE A 378 -7.05 11.42 -24.91
C ILE A 378 -8.39 11.20 -24.16
N SER A 379 -8.40 10.33 -23.14
CA SER A 379 -9.54 10.12 -22.27
C SER A 379 -9.17 9.18 -21.10
N VAL A 380 -10.01 9.18 -20.05
CA VAL A 380 -9.86 8.28 -18.88
C VAL A 380 -9.90 6.81 -19.29
N PRO A 381 -10.81 6.32 -20.14
CA PRO A 381 -10.76 4.96 -20.66
C PRO A 381 -9.43 4.58 -21.32
N TRP A 382 -8.83 5.46 -22.12
CA TRP A 382 -7.51 5.21 -22.73
C TRP A 382 -6.38 5.19 -21.70
N GLY A 383 -6.46 6.00 -20.64
CA GLY A 383 -5.55 5.92 -19.50
C GLY A 383 -5.62 4.55 -18.82
N LEU A 384 -6.82 4.03 -18.59
CA LEU A 384 -7.05 2.69 -18.01
C LEU A 384 -6.57 1.56 -18.94
N ILE A 385 -6.77 1.69 -20.26
CA ILE A 385 -6.21 0.73 -21.23
C ILE A 385 -4.67 0.78 -21.20
N CYS A 386 -4.07 1.97 -21.16
CA CYS A 386 -2.62 2.13 -21.00
C CYS A 386 -2.13 1.43 -19.73
N THR A 387 -2.84 1.57 -18.61
CA THR A 387 -2.59 0.85 -17.36
C THR A 387 -2.56 -0.67 -17.59
N ALA A 388 -3.54 -1.22 -18.30
CA ALA A 388 -3.59 -2.65 -18.61
C ALA A 388 -2.42 -3.08 -19.51
N LEU A 389 -2.04 -2.27 -20.50
CA LEU A 389 -0.92 -2.57 -21.40
C LEU A 389 0.43 -2.59 -20.68
N LEU A 390 0.64 -1.73 -19.67
CA LEU A 390 1.85 -1.73 -18.84
C LEU A 390 2.02 -3.03 -18.03
N LEU A 391 0.94 -3.78 -17.79
CA LEU A 391 0.98 -5.09 -17.14
C LEU A 391 1.31 -6.24 -18.09
N VAL A 392 1.08 -6.09 -19.41
CA VAL A 392 1.25 -7.18 -20.39
C VAL A 392 2.63 -7.84 -20.33
N PRO A 393 3.76 -7.12 -20.18
CA PRO A 393 5.08 -7.75 -20.07
C PRO A 393 5.17 -8.77 -18.93
N SER A 394 4.41 -8.58 -17.83
CA SER A 394 4.41 -9.53 -16.73
C SER A 394 3.96 -10.94 -17.13
N LEU A 395 3.04 -11.07 -18.10
CA LEU A 395 2.58 -12.37 -18.60
C LEU A 395 3.70 -13.19 -19.28
N PHE A 396 4.63 -12.51 -19.93
CA PHE A 396 5.79 -13.16 -20.57
C PHE A 396 6.90 -13.48 -19.56
N LEU A 397 7.00 -12.72 -18.47
CA LEU A 397 7.98 -12.93 -17.42
C LEU A 397 7.64 -14.11 -16.50
N ILE A 398 6.35 -14.42 -16.29
CA ILE A 398 5.89 -15.51 -15.42
C ILE A 398 6.42 -16.88 -15.89
N PRO A 399 6.32 -17.28 -17.18
CA PRO A 399 6.91 -18.54 -17.65
C PRO A 399 8.43 -18.59 -17.55
N ILE A 400 9.10 -17.43 -17.69
CA ILE A 400 10.56 -17.36 -17.52
C ILE A 400 10.93 -17.65 -16.07
N ALA A 401 10.23 -17.05 -15.10
CA ALA A 401 10.41 -17.33 -13.69
C ALA A 401 10.20 -18.84 -13.38
N ALA A 402 9.16 -19.44 -13.95
CA ALA A 402 8.84 -20.85 -13.72
C ALA A 402 9.93 -21.79 -14.26
N LYS A 403 10.39 -21.59 -15.50
CA LYS A 403 11.45 -22.43 -16.11
C LYS A 403 12.76 -22.35 -15.36
N SER A 404 13.15 -21.17 -14.93
CA SER A 404 14.40 -20.95 -14.22
C SER A 404 14.40 -21.54 -12.79
N GLY A 405 13.24 -21.66 -12.14
CA GLY A 405 13.08 -22.29 -10.83
C GLY A 405 13.29 -23.80 -10.86
N HIS A 406 12.89 -24.48 -11.94
CA HIS A 406 13.11 -25.92 -12.09
C HIS A 406 14.58 -26.32 -12.30
N HIS A 407 15.42 -25.42 -12.82
CA HIS A 407 16.86 -25.69 -13.00
C HIS A 407 17.70 -25.56 -11.73
N GLN A 408 17.18 -24.91 -10.68
CA GLN A 408 17.89 -24.76 -9.39
C GLN A 408 17.52 -25.85 -8.37
N SER A 409 16.46 -26.61 -8.61
CA SER A 409 16.01 -27.71 -7.74
C SER A 409 16.50 -29.11 -8.18
N ASN A 410 17.20 -29.22 -9.29
CA ASN A 410 17.93 -30.40 -9.76
C ASN A 410 19.45 -30.18 -9.64
#